data_4c13be8f19d6e38e7f97e89163f1cf62
#
_entry.id   4c13be8f19d6e38e7f97e89163f1cf62
#
_cell.length_a   1.000
_cell.length_b   1.000
_cell.length_c   1.000
_cell.angle_alpha   90.00
_cell.angle_beta   90.00
_cell.angle_gamma   90.00
#
_symmetry.space_group_name_H-M   'P 1'
#
loop_
_entity.id
_entity.type
_entity.pdbx_description
1 polymer ?
#
loop_
_entity_poly.entity_id
_entity_poly.type
_entity_poly.pdbx_seq_one_letter_code
_entity_poly.pdbx_strand_id
1 'polypeptide(L)'
;MTPTLHIALRFLGHRKRAFVLSLCGVVFGVAIFICTQAQTQGFARNFIDSTLGSNGALLLRSRFEPRSTGLVVPPKSSVSGTVPRRHYVGGITNAREIMRISRQFADVAACSPVLRGTLSARAGFENATADLFGIDPAFHLQTTNLAQQLVGGTFDEFRNNPNSVIIGSRLAETLEVGVGDAVQLLSPGGEYRRFAVAAIARSGVGVVDSTRIYSHVRVAQTLLRKPFPASMIVYKLRDPDRAPALAQAFETLFEHESQSWQDREEANLQLFVTLRMSAAITVSLIILLAGFGIFNVLTMSVLSKIKEIAILRSMGYRSRDISSIFLWQGGMIAVAGSLIGCLVGALFTWGVSHIPIRVRGLIYANHFLVTWDWRHYVWATVLAIIAVFIASYVPARRAAQLAPVATLRGSSA
;
A
#
# COMPACT_ATOMS: atom_id res chain seq x y z
N MET A 1 17.71 16.32 -40.78
CA MET A 1 18.42 15.35 -39.92
C MET A 1 19.86 15.78 -39.84
N THR A 2 20.45 15.94 -38.67
CA THR A 2 21.84 16.31 -38.49
C THR A 2 22.74 15.17 -39.02
N PRO A 3 23.85 15.47 -39.73
CA PRO A 3 24.74 14.42 -40.31
C PRO A 3 25.26 13.44 -39.24
N THR A 4 25.39 13.90 -37.99
CA THR A 4 25.80 13.09 -36.83
C THR A 4 24.81 11.97 -36.51
N LEU A 5 23.49 12.18 -36.64
CA LEU A 5 22.44 11.19 -36.40
C LEU A 5 22.50 10.06 -37.42
N HIS A 6 22.74 10.38 -38.73
CA HIS A 6 22.84 9.39 -39.79
C HIS A 6 24.04 8.47 -39.63
N ILE A 7 25.18 9.04 -39.18
CA ILE A 7 26.39 8.27 -38.86
C ILE A 7 26.16 7.35 -37.67
N ALA A 8 25.44 7.85 -36.60
CA ALA A 8 25.11 7.08 -35.42
C ALA A 8 24.25 5.85 -35.74
N LEU A 9 23.26 5.97 -36.63
CA LEU A 9 22.41 4.86 -37.11
C LEU A 9 23.22 3.81 -37.87
N ARG A 10 24.14 4.23 -38.76
CA ARG A 10 24.96 3.32 -39.52
C ARG A 10 25.95 2.53 -38.65
N PHE A 11 26.46 3.14 -37.58
CA PHE A 11 27.36 2.48 -36.63
C PHE A 11 26.62 1.41 -35.76
N LEU A 12 25.34 1.63 -35.44
CA LEU A 12 24.51 0.64 -34.74
C LEU A 12 24.30 -0.64 -35.55
N GLY A 13 24.18 -0.53 -36.87
CA GLY A 13 23.93 -1.69 -37.75
C GLY A 13 25.06 -2.72 -37.84
N HIS A 14 26.31 -2.35 -37.50
CA HIS A 14 27.47 -3.24 -37.66
C HIS A 14 27.68 -4.26 -36.54
N ARG A 15 27.16 -3.99 -35.29
CA ARG A 15 27.28 -4.89 -34.12
C ARG A 15 25.94 -5.22 -33.50
N LYS A 16 25.05 -5.84 -34.28
CA LYS A 16 23.68 -6.17 -33.89
C LYS A 16 23.58 -6.93 -32.56
N ARG A 17 24.46 -7.90 -32.30
CA ARG A 17 24.42 -8.72 -31.07
C ARG A 17 24.70 -7.90 -29.82
N ALA A 18 25.70 -7.05 -29.82
CA ALA A 18 26.05 -6.21 -28.68
C ALA A 18 24.98 -5.14 -28.43
N PHE A 19 24.41 -4.56 -29.49
CA PHE A 19 23.27 -3.63 -29.41
C PHE A 19 22.04 -4.31 -28.80
N VAL A 20 21.66 -5.48 -29.24
CA VAL A 20 20.51 -6.23 -28.70
C VAL A 20 20.72 -6.55 -27.24
N LEU A 21 21.92 -6.98 -26.83
CA LEU A 21 22.20 -7.27 -25.41
C LEU A 21 22.02 -6.04 -24.51
N SER A 22 22.54 -4.89 -24.96
CA SER A 22 22.37 -3.62 -24.22
C SER A 22 20.91 -3.16 -24.16
N LEU A 23 20.20 -3.32 -25.30
CA LEU A 23 18.77 -3.03 -25.38
C LEU A 23 17.95 -3.91 -24.40
N CYS A 24 18.23 -5.22 -24.38
CA CYS A 24 17.60 -6.16 -23.46
C CYS A 24 17.80 -5.74 -22.01
N GLY A 25 19.01 -5.31 -21.62
CA GLY A 25 19.29 -4.84 -20.27
C GLY A 25 18.39 -3.67 -19.85
N VAL A 26 18.20 -2.67 -20.73
CA VAL A 26 17.30 -1.54 -20.47
C VAL A 26 15.86 -1.99 -20.43
N VAL A 27 15.43 -2.81 -21.39
CA VAL A 27 14.06 -3.35 -21.46
C VAL A 27 13.69 -4.09 -20.18
N PHE A 28 14.55 -5.00 -19.71
CA PHE A 28 14.31 -5.73 -18.47
C PHE A 28 14.31 -4.82 -17.25
N GLY A 29 15.24 -3.87 -17.15
CA GLY A 29 15.29 -2.92 -16.05
C GLY A 29 14.01 -2.09 -15.95
N VAL A 30 13.54 -1.53 -17.06
CA VAL A 30 12.30 -0.75 -17.14
C VAL A 30 11.09 -1.64 -16.83
N ALA A 31 11.00 -2.84 -17.39
CA ALA A 31 9.89 -3.75 -17.20
C ALA A 31 9.75 -4.19 -15.73
N ILE A 32 10.86 -4.57 -15.09
CA ILE A 32 10.89 -4.95 -13.67
C ILE A 32 10.50 -3.76 -12.79
N PHE A 33 10.98 -2.54 -13.10
CA PHE A 33 10.62 -1.35 -12.36
C PHE A 33 9.10 -1.13 -12.36
N ILE A 34 8.49 -1.13 -13.54
CA ILE A 34 7.04 -0.92 -13.70
C ILE A 34 6.26 -2.00 -12.93
N CYS A 35 6.60 -3.27 -13.11
CA CYS A 35 5.93 -4.38 -12.47
C CYS A 35 6.03 -4.30 -10.93
N THR A 36 7.22 -4.04 -10.39
CA THR A 36 7.43 -3.96 -8.94
C THR A 36 6.70 -2.78 -8.31
N GLN A 37 6.71 -1.60 -8.98
CA GLN A 37 5.99 -0.43 -8.49
C GLN A 37 4.47 -0.63 -8.56
N ALA A 38 3.97 -1.22 -9.64
CA ALA A 38 2.56 -1.53 -9.80
C ALA A 38 2.04 -2.49 -8.72
N GLN A 39 2.83 -3.52 -8.36
CA GLN A 39 2.50 -4.46 -7.28
C GLN A 39 2.51 -3.77 -5.91
N THR A 40 3.59 -3.08 -5.57
CA THR A 40 3.73 -2.44 -4.24
C THR A 40 2.62 -1.44 -4.00
N GLN A 41 2.28 -0.64 -5.00
CA GLN A 41 1.19 0.33 -4.90
C GLN A 41 -0.18 -0.36 -4.89
N GLY A 42 -0.36 -1.45 -5.65
CA GLY A 42 -1.58 -2.24 -5.66
C GLY A 42 -1.90 -2.83 -4.29
N PHE A 43 -0.90 -3.40 -3.60
CA PHE A 43 -1.04 -3.89 -2.24
C PHE A 43 -1.41 -2.78 -1.25
N ALA A 44 -0.69 -1.65 -1.28
CA ALA A 44 -0.96 -0.52 -0.39
C ALA A 44 -2.38 0.03 -0.59
N ARG A 45 -2.81 0.24 -1.84
CA ARG A 45 -4.14 0.76 -2.15
C ARG A 45 -5.25 -0.20 -1.69
N ASN A 46 -5.11 -1.49 -1.98
CA ASN A 46 -6.08 -2.49 -1.54
C ASN A 46 -6.19 -2.57 -0.01
N PHE A 47 -5.05 -2.51 0.70
CA PHE A 47 -5.04 -2.47 2.16
C PHE A 47 -5.81 -1.24 2.70
N ILE A 48 -5.55 -0.06 2.14
CA ILE A 48 -6.23 1.18 2.52
C ILE A 48 -7.74 1.05 2.28
N ASP A 49 -8.15 0.63 1.08
CA ASP A 49 -9.56 0.48 0.71
C ASP A 49 -10.29 -0.54 1.61
N SER A 50 -9.63 -1.67 1.91
CA SER A 50 -10.17 -2.70 2.82
C SER A 50 -10.30 -2.17 4.26
N THR A 51 -9.30 -1.44 4.73
CA THR A 51 -9.30 -0.85 6.08
C THR A 51 -10.37 0.23 6.22
N LEU A 52 -10.48 1.14 5.25
CA LEU A 52 -11.52 2.17 5.22
C LEU A 52 -12.92 1.56 5.12
N GLY A 53 -13.08 0.52 4.30
CA GLY A 53 -14.35 -0.20 4.14
C GLY A 53 -14.82 -0.92 5.39
N SER A 54 -13.90 -1.36 6.26
CA SER A 54 -14.22 -2.14 7.47
C SER A 54 -14.28 -1.30 8.74
N ASN A 55 -13.39 -0.30 8.85
CA ASN A 55 -13.17 0.45 10.09
C ASN A 55 -13.55 1.94 9.97
N GLY A 56 -13.94 2.39 8.79
CA GLY A 56 -14.17 3.81 8.52
C GLY A 56 -12.89 4.65 8.51
N ALA A 57 -13.03 5.91 8.09
CA ALA A 57 -11.90 6.84 7.97
C ALA A 57 -11.52 7.53 9.28
N LEU A 58 -12.47 7.69 10.19
CA LEU A 58 -12.26 8.34 11.48
C LEU A 58 -13.01 7.59 12.57
N LEU A 59 -12.40 7.44 13.74
CA LEU A 59 -12.98 6.85 14.94
C LEU A 59 -12.97 7.87 16.07
N LEU A 60 -14.13 8.07 16.69
CA LEU A 60 -14.26 8.77 17.95
C LEU A 60 -14.44 7.72 19.06
N ARG A 61 -13.60 7.74 20.08
CA ARG A 61 -13.61 6.80 21.21
C ARG A 61 -13.90 7.51 22.52
N SER A 62 -14.32 6.75 23.53
CA SER A 62 -14.43 7.27 24.88
C SER A 62 -13.06 7.70 25.40
N ARG A 63 -13.00 8.88 26.02
CA ARG A 63 -11.77 9.44 26.60
C ARG A 63 -11.37 8.69 27.87
N PHE A 64 -10.08 8.42 28.01
CA PHE A 64 -9.51 8.07 29.31
C PHE A 64 -9.35 9.36 30.12
N GLU A 65 -10.24 9.61 31.07
CA GLU A 65 -10.01 10.67 32.05
C GLU A 65 -9.08 10.15 33.15
N PRO A 66 -7.89 10.74 33.34
CA PRO A 66 -7.11 10.51 34.54
C PRO A 66 -7.85 11.21 35.69
N ARG A 67 -8.69 10.51 36.41
CA ARG A 67 -9.24 11.02 37.65
C ARG A 67 -8.09 11.11 38.65
N SER A 68 -7.53 12.30 38.84
CA SER A 68 -6.73 12.60 40.01
C SER A 68 -7.65 12.57 41.22
N THR A 69 -7.79 11.41 41.83
CA THR A 69 -8.33 11.36 43.19
C THR A 69 -7.27 12.04 44.05
N GLY A 70 -7.46 13.34 44.28
CA GLY A 70 -6.64 14.08 45.21
C GLY A 70 -6.87 13.53 46.62
N LEU A 71 -6.14 12.50 46.96
CA LEU A 71 -5.86 12.22 48.35
C LEU A 71 -4.96 13.36 48.82
N VAL A 72 -5.53 14.31 49.49
CA VAL A 72 -4.78 15.31 50.28
C VAL A 72 -4.05 14.52 51.35
N VAL A 73 -2.83 14.08 51.05
CA VAL A 73 -1.96 13.42 52.02
C VAL A 73 -1.37 14.54 52.86
N PRO A 74 -1.56 14.51 54.19
CA PRO A 74 -0.98 15.54 55.07
C PRO A 74 0.55 15.53 54.97
N PRO A 75 1.25 16.65 55.08
CA PRO A 75 2.64 16.86 54.71
C PRO A 75 3.71 16.11 55.53
N LYS A 76 3.37 15.04 56.25
CA LYS A 76 4.30 14.25 57.08
C LYS A 76 4.34 12.76 56.78
N SER A 77 3.68 12.27 55.75
CA SER A 77 3.78 10.87 55.36
C SER A 77 4.65 10.75 54.10
N SER A 78 5.77 10.05 54.22
CA SER A 78 6.74 9.75 53.17
C SER A 78 6.23 8.66 52.18
N VAL A 79 4.95 8.69 51.80
CA VAL A 79 4.41 7.84 50.73
C VAL A 79 4.30 8.68 49.48
N SER A 80 5.38 8.76 48.78
CA SER A 80 5.49 9.26 47.42
C SER A 80 4.94 8.22 46.44
N GLY A 81 3.81 8.51 45.84
CA GLY A 81 3.27 7.69 44.78
C GLY A 81 1.79 7.77 44.60
N THR A 82 1.26 8.91 44.16
CA THR A 82 -0.06 8.97 43.55
C THR A 82 0.03 8.32 42.17
N VAL A 83 -0.21 7.00 42.11
CA VAL A 83 -0.46 6.34 40.83
C VAL A 83 -1.80 6.87 40.34
N PRO A 84 -1.86 7.66 39.24
CA PRO A 84 -3.14 8.10 38.69
C PRO A 84 -3.90 6.83 38.28
N ARG A 85 -4.92 6.45 39.04
CA ARG A 85 -5.87 5.41 38.58
C ARG A 85 -6.59 5.99 37.37
N ARG A 86 -6.19 5.55 36.20
CA ARG A 86 -6.93 5.83 34.96
C ARG A 86 -8.32 5.21 35.11
N HIS A 87 -9.33 6.05 35.35
CA HIS A 87 -10.70 5.58 35.38
C HIS A 87 -11.21 5.61 33.93
N TYR A 88 -11.50 4.43 33.40
CA TYR A 88 -12.13 4.30 32.09
C TYR A 88 -13.59 4.75 32.22
N VAL A 89 -13.93 5.89 31.63
CA VAL A 89 -15.34 6.26 31.44
C VAL A 89 -15.87 5.36 30.34
N GLY A 90 -16.62 4.35 30.73
CA GLY A 90 -17.12 3.36 29.81
C GLY A 90 -18.18 3.98 28.88
N GLY A 91 -17.85 4.16 27.60
CA GLY A 91 -18.77 4.57 26.56
C GLY A 91 -18.76 6.05 26.22
N ILE A 92 -19.46 6.37 25.14
CA ILE A 92 -19.64 7.74 24.66
C ILE A 92 -20.94 8.28 25.22
N THR A 93 -20.83 9.30 26.05
CA THR A 93 -22.01 10.03 26.59
C THR A 93 -22.61 10.84 25.43
N ASN A 94 -23.95 10.80 25.29
CA ASN A 94 -24.68 11.53 24.25
C ASN A 94 -24.28 11.19 22.79
N ALA A 95 -23.95 9.93 22.49
CA ALA A 95 -23.54 9.49 21.15
C ALA A 95 -24.50 9.97 20.03
N ARG A 96 -25.80 10.02 20.27
CA ARG A 96 -26.80 10.52 19.30
C ARG A 96 -26.63 11.99 18.97
N GLU A 97 -26.33 12.82 19.96
CA GLU A 97 -26.13 14.25 19.80
C GLU A 97 -24.82 14.52 19.05
N ILE A 98 -23.75 13.82 19.43
CA ILE A 98 -22.47 13.89 18.72
C ILE A 98 -22.65 13.52 17.25
N MET A 99 -23.37 12.44 16.95
CA MET A 99 -23.66 12.04 15.56
C MET A 99 -24.49 13.08 14.82
N ARG A 100 -25.45 13.74 15.49
CA ARG A 100 -26.27 14.79 14.88
C ARG A 100 -25.43 16.01 14.50
N ILE A 101 -24.56 16.45 15.40
CA ILE A 101 -23.64 17.58 15.16
C ILE A 101 -22.61 17.21 14.07
N SER A 102 -22.02 16.02 14.16
CA SER A 102 -21.01 15.57 13.20
C SER A 102 -21.51 15.51 11.76
N ARG A 103 -22.81 15.20 11.55
CA ARG A 103 -23.42 15.17 10.22
C ARG A 103 -23.55 16.55 9.56
N GLN A 104 -23.40 17.64 10.31
CA GLN A 104 -23.42 19.01 9.74
C GLN A 104 -22.08 19.36 9.07
N PHE A 105 -21.02 18.59 9.33
CA PHE A 105 -19.74 18.78 8.66
C PHE A 105 -19.80 18.22 7.23
N ALA A 106 -19.44 19.06 6.26
CA ALA A 106 -19.51 18.70 4.83
C ALA A 106 -18.68 17.47 4.46
N ASP A 107 -17.58 17.23 5.17
CA ASP A 107 -16.67 16.11 4.93
C ASP A 107 -17.22 14.76 5.46
N VAL A 108 -18.23 14.79 6.35
CA VAL A 108 -18.83 13.57 6.91
C VAL A 108 -19.90 13.05 5.98
N ALA A 109 -19.70 11.85 5.44
CA ALA A 109 -20.68 11.18 4.59
C ALA A 109 -21.71 10.38 5.41
N ALA A 110 -21.24 9.64 6.41
CA ALA A 110 -22.08 8.83 7.32
C ALA A 110 -21.35 8.58 8.64
N CYS A 111 -22.11 8.23 9.68
CA CYS A 111 -21.57 7.83 10.98
C CYS A 111 -22.42 6.72 11.61
N SER A 112 -21.77 5.82 12.34
CA SER A 112 -22.40 4.68 13.02
C SER A 112 -21.89 4.53 14.44
N PRO A 113 -22.79 4.41 15.44
CA PRO A 113 -22.39 4.07 16.80
C PRO A 113 -22.07 2.57 16.87
N VAL A 114 -20.97 2.22 17.52
CA VAL A 114 -20.54 0.84 17.68
C VAL A 114 -20.19 0.57 19.13
N LEU A 115 -20.70 -0.53 19.67
CA LEU A 115 -20.33 -1.03 20.98
C LEU A 115 -19.31 -2.15 20.84
N ARG A 116 -18.07 -1.91 21.22
CA ARG A 116 -16.99 -2.90 21.13
C ARG A 116 -16.74 -3.54 22.50
N GLY A 117 -16.47 -4.85 22.47
CA GLY A 117 -15.97 -5.60 23.62
C GLY A 117 -15.35 -6.90 23.18
N THR A 118 -14.48 -7.45 23.99
CA THR A 118 -13.85 -8.74 23.74
C THR A 118 -14.59 -9.83 24.49
N LEU A 119 -14.78 -10.98 23.85
CA LEU A 119 -15.42 -12.16 24.42
C LEU A 119 -14.78 -13.43 23.86
N SER A 120 -15.16 -14.59 24.42
CA SER A 120 -14.77 -15.89 23.86
C SER A 120 -15.93 -16.44 23.03
N ALA A 121 -15.63 -16.88 21.81
CA ALA A 121 -16.54 -17.60 20.95
C ALA A 121 -16.20 -19.09 20.96
N ARG A 122 -17.21 -19.95 21.07
CA ARG A 122 -17.07 -21.39 21.09
C ARG A 122 -18.03 -22.08 20.12
N ALA A 123 -17.52 -23.04 19.38
CA ALA A 123 -18.33 -23.95 18.57
C ALA A 123 -17.78 -25.36 18.72
N GLY A 124 -18.61 -26.30 19.18
CA GLY A 124 -18.16 -27.66 19.49
C GLY A 124 -17.03 -27.67 20.52
N PHE A 125 -15.86 -28.16 20.10
CA PHE A 125 -14.64 -28.22 20.93
C PHE A 125 -13.69 -27.02 20.72
N GLU A 126 -13.90 -26.23 19.66
CA GLU A 126 -13.07 -25.10 19.29
C GLU A 126 -13.46 -23.83 20.04
N ASN A 127 -12.43 -23.10 20.50
CA ASN A 127 -12.57 -21.83 21.22
C ASN A 127 -11.66 -20.77 20.58
N ALA A 128 -12.19 -19.58 20.42
CA ALA A 128 -11.41 -18.44 19.94
C ALA A 128 -11.79 -17.16 20.70
N THR A 129 -10.82 -16.27 20.90
CA THR A 129 -11.09 -14.93 21.39
C THR A 129 -11.61 -14.09 20.23
N ALA A 130 -12.72 -13.39 20.46
CA ALA A 130 -13.36 -12.57 19.44
C ALA A 130 -13.67 -11.16 19.95
N ASP A 131 -13.56 -10.20 19.05
CA ASP A 131 -14.00 -8.83 19.24
C ASP A 131 -15.45 -8.68 18.79
N LEU A 132 -16.36 -8.52 19.74
CA LEU A 132 -17.76 -8.28 19.47
C LEU A 132 -18.00 -6.82 19.10
N PHE A 133 -18.61 -6.61 17.94
CA PHE A 133 -19.07 -5.31 17.45
C PHE A 133 -20.59 -5.28 17.46
N GLY A 134 -21.16 -4.62 18.49
CA GLY A 134 -22.58 -4.32 18.56
C GLY A 134 -22.91 -3.16 17.64
N ILE A 135 -23.64 -3.42 16.59
CA ILE A 135 -23.96 -2.44 15.54
C ILE A 135 -25.46 -2.20 15.43
N ASP A 136 -25.81 -1.01 14.94
CA ASP A 136 -27.15 -0.75 14.40
C ASP A 136 -27.09 -0.97 12.89
N PRO A 137 -27.82 -1.97 12.34
CA PRO A 137 -27.76 -2.32 10.94
C PRO A 137 -28.02 -1.15 9.98
N ALA A 138 -28.93 -0.25 10.34
CA ALA A 138 -29.33 0.87 9.48
C ALA A 138 -28.23 1.92 9.31
N PHE A 139 -27.50 2.25 10.39
CA PHE A 139 -26.40 3.20 10.35
C PHE A 139 -25.11 2.58 9.87
N HIS A 140 -24.85 1.34 10.23
CA HIS A 140 -23.58 0.69 9.94
C HIS A 140 -23.37 0.42 8.45
N LEU A 141 -24.43 0.04 7.72
CA LEU A 141 -24.38 -0.15 6.27
C LEU A 141 -24.05 1.12 5.48
N GLN A 142 -24.44 2.29 5.99
CA GLN A 142 -24.11 3.56 5.34
C GLN A 142 -22.65 3.96 5.57
N THR A 143 -22.07 3.48 6.68
CA THR A 143 -20.75 3.89 7.14
C THR A 143 -19.65 2.94 6.69
N THR A 144 -19.94 1.65 6.54
CA THR A 144 -18.99 0.60 6.17
C THR A 144 -19.47 -0.18 4.96
N ASN A 145 -18.57 -0.93 4.34
CA ASN A 145 -18.89 -1.77 3.19
C ASN A 145 -19.25 -3.22 3.60
N LEU A 146 -19.75 -3.42 4.83
CA LEU A 146 -19.99 -4.74 5.40
C LEU A 146 -20.88 -5.64 4.49
N ALA A 147 -21.92 -5.08 3.86
CA ALA A 147 -22.79 -5.86 2.97
C ALA A 147 -22.05 -6.39 1.73
N GLN A 148 -21.06 -5.65 1.21
CA GLN A 148 -20.25 -6.07 0.07
C GLN A 148 -19.17 -7.08 0.44
N GLN A 149 -18.85 -7.17 1.74
CA GLN A 149 -17.84 -8.07 2.29
C GLN A 149 -18.40 -9.45 2.64
N LEU A 150 -19.69 -9.71 2.47
CA LEU A 150 -20.29 -11.01 2.74
C LEU A 150 -19.88 -12.03 1.66
N VAL A 151 -19.36 -13.18 2.12
CA VAL A 151 -18.97 -14.30 1.26
C VAL A 151 -20.01 -15.40 1.27
N GLY A 152 -20.81 -15.47 2.35
CA GLY A 152 -21.91 -16.42 2.51
C GLY A 152 -22.99 -15.83 3.39
N GLY A 153 -24.24 -16.24 3.19
CA GLY A 153 -25.40 -15.67 3.88
C GLY A 153 -25.84 -14.30 3.37
N THR A 154 -26.79 -13.67 4.02
CA THR A 154 -27.36 -12.39 3.64
C THR A 154 -27.38 -11.40 4.81
N PHE A 155 -27.24 -10.11 4.50
CA PHE A 155 -27.35 -9.08 5.52
C PHE A 155 -28.78 -8.93 6.05
N ASP A 156 -29.78 -9.25 5.23
CA ASP A 156 -31.20 -9.15 5.62
C ASP A 156 -31.55 -10.21 6.67
N GLU A 157 -30.97 -11.40 6.62
CA GLU A 157 -31.12 -12.41 7.66
C GLU A 157 -30.59 -11.92 9.01
N PHE A 158 -29.40 -11.29 9.01
CA PHE A 158 -28.85 -10.65 10.19
C PHE A 158 -29.77 -9.51 10.70
N ARG A 159 -30.26 -8.66 9.79
CA ARG A 159 -31.13 -7.52 10.17
C ARG A 159 -32.42 -7.97 10.84
N ASN A 160 -33.04 -9.04 10.33
CA ASN A 160 -34.35 -9.48 10.77
C ASN A 160 -34.30 -10.40 12.00
N ASN A 161 -33.14 -11.00 12.30
CA ASN A 161 -32.97 -11.90 13.43
C ASN A 161 -31.98 -11.33 14.46
N PRO A 162 -32.46 -10.76 15.59
CA PRO A 162 -31.58 -10.24 16.64
C PRO A 162 -30.68 -11.29 17.30
N ASN A 163 -31.05 -12.59 17.25
CA ASN A 163 -30.25 -13.69 17.78
C ASN A 163 -29.29 -14.29 16.76
N SER A 164 -28.94 -13.53 15.74
CA SER A 164 -27.94 -13.92 14.76
C SER A 164 -26.70 -13.04 14.81
N VAL A 165 -25.61 -13.56 14.25
CA VAL A 165 -24.32 -12.87 14.18
C VAL A 165 -23.72 -12.98 12.79
N ILE A 166 -22.88 -12.00 12.44
CA ILE A 166 -22.01 -12.09 11.28
C ILE A 166 -20.59 -12.35 11.80
N ILE A 167 -19.91 -13.36 11.28
CA ILE A 167 -18.59 -13.80 11.75
C ILE A 167 -17.56 -13.53 10.66
N GLY A 168 -16.36 -13.08 11.04
CA GLY A 168 -15.23 -12.97 10.11
C GLY A 168 -14.82 -14.32 9.53
N SER A 169 -14.44 -14.37 8.26
CA SER A 169 -14.22 -15.61 7.50
C SER A 169 -13.14 -16.50 8.13
N ARG A 170 -12.07 -15.92 8.67
CA ARG A 170 -11.03 -16.70 9.37
C ARG A 170 -11.46 -17.22 10.72
N LEU A 171 -12.25 -16.42 11.44
CA LEU A 171 -12.81 -16.86 12.71
C LEU A 171 -13.81 -18.02 12.49
N ALA A 172 -14.60 -17.97 11.42
CA ALA A 172 -15.49 -19.04 11.02
C ALA A 172 -14.71 -20.32 10.64
N GLU A 173 -13.59 -20.18 9.91
CA GLU A 173 -12.68 -21.31 9.62
C GLU A 173 -12.07 -21.90 10.90
N THR A 174 -11.65 -21.07 11.87
CA THR A 174 -11.05 -21.51 13.15
C THR A 174 -12.08 -22.23 14.05
N LEU A 175 -13.31 -21.77 14.03
CA LEU A 175 -14.41 -22.36 14.81
C LEU A 175 -15.11 -23.50 14.06
N GLU A 176 -14.73 -23.78 12.81
CA GLU A 176 -15.34 -24.79 11.92
C GLU A 176 -16.86 -24.60 11.76
N VAL A 177 -17.31 -23.32 11.61
CA VAL A 177 -18.73 -22.98 11.48
C VAL A 177 -19.03 -22.41 10.10
N GLY A 178 -20.18 -22.81 9.56
CA GLY A 178 -20.79 -22.29 8.34
C GLY A 178 -21.99 -21.37 8.59
N VAL A 179 -22.58 -20.86 7.51
CA VAL A 179 -23.85 -20.12 7.57
C VAL A 179 -24.97 -21.06 8.01
N GLY A 180 -25.77 -20.63 8.99
CA GLY A 180 -26.83 -21.40 9.63
C GLY A 180 -26.41 -22.17 10.88
N ASP A 181 -25.11 -22.38 11.09
CA ASP A 181 -24.61 -23.05 12.29
C ASP A 181 -24.76 -22.18 13.53
N ALA A 182 -24.62 -22.82 14.69
CA ALA A 182 -24.73 -22.14 15.97
C ALA A 182 -23.36 -21.93 16.62
N VAL A 183 -23.10 -20.69 17.05
CA VAL A 183 -21.95 -20.32 17.85
C VAL A 183 -22.38 -19.88 19.26
N GLN A 184 -21.61 -20.27 20.25
CA GLN A 184 -21.80 -19.84 21.64
C GLN A 184 -20.84 -18.70 21.95
N LEU A 185 -21.38 -17.59 22.43
CA LEU A 185 -20.59 -16.43 22.88
C LEU A 185 -20.59 -16.39 24.41
N LEU A 186 -19.40 -16.42 25.00
CA LEU A 186 -19.18 -16.35 26.43
C LEU A 186 -19.01 -14.89 26.82
N SER A 187 -19.97 -14.37 27.57
CA SER A 187 -19.90 -13.05 28.19
C SER A 187 -18.75 -12.99 29.20
N PRO A 188 -18.12 -11.80 29.40
CA PRO A 188 -17.18 -11.58 30.50
C PRO A 188 -17.79 -11.92 31.88
N GLY A 189 -19.10 -11.97 32.01
CA GLY A 189 -19.82 -12.39 33.20
C GLY A 189 -20.02 -13.89 33.37
N GLY A 190 -19.47 -14.71 32.47
CA GLY A 190 -19.54 -16.19 32.55
C GLY A 190 -20.81 -16.81 31.92
N GLU A 191 -21.70 -16.01 31.31
CA GLU A 191 -22.92 -16.50 30.67
C GLU A 191 -22.66 -16.91 29.22
N TYR A 192 -23.12 -18.11 28.84
CA TYR A 192 -23.09 -18.59 27.46
C TYR A 192 -24.42 -18.23 26.78
N ARG A 193 -24.34 -17.61 25.61
CA ARG A 193 -25.52 -17.43 24.74
C ARG A 193 -25.24 -18.01 23.36
N ARG A 194 -26.25 -18.69 22.81
CA ARG A 194 -26.21 -19.31 21.50
C ARG A 194 -26.77 -18.36 20.45
N PHE A 195 -26.04 -18.23 19.33
CA PHE A 195 -26.40 -17.39 18.18
C PHE A 195 -26.32 -18.20 16.91
N ALA A 196 -27.17 -17.91 15.93
CA ALA A 196 -27.05 -18.46 14.58
C ALA A 196 -26.12 -17.59 13.76
N VAL A 197 -25.28 -18.20 12.93
CA VAL A 197 -24.42 -17.51 11.96
C VAL A 197 -25.27 -17.11 10.75
N ALA A 198 -25.70 -15.85 10.65
CA ALA A 198 -26.48 -15.35 9.52
C ALA A 198 -25.63 -15.16 8.27
N ALA A 199 -24.39 -14.73 8.43
CA ALA A 199 -23.49 -14.51 7.32
C ALA A 199 -22.01 -14.57 7.75
N ILE A 200 -21.14 -14.80 6.77
CA ILE A 200 -19.69 -14.78 6.94
C ILE A 200 -19.13 -13.60 6.16
N ALA A 201 -18.39 -12.71 6.85
CA ALA A 201 -17.79 -11.52 6.27
C ALA A 201 -16.30 -11.72 6.00
N ARG A 202 -15.84 -11.23 4.85
CA ARG A 202 -14.43 -11.17 4.47
C ARG A 202 -14.05 -9.73 4.14
N SER A 203 -13.37 -9.09 5.08
CA SER A 203 -12.98 -7.68 4.95
C SER A 203 -11.77 -7.47 4.03
N GLY A 204 -10.99 -8.51 3.81
CA GLY A 204 -9.70 -8.43 3.16
C GLY A 204 -8.53 -8.14 4.11
N VAL A 205 -8.80 -7.81 5.37
CA VAL A 205 -7.78 -7.60 6.41
C VAL A 205 -7.77 -8.80 7.36
N GLY A 206 -6.70 -9.58 7.33
CA GLY A 206 -6.62 -10.86 8.03
C GLY A 206 -6.88 -10.79 9.53
N VAL A 207 -6.43 -9.73 10.21
CA VAL A 207 -6.67 -9.52 11.65
C VAL A 207 -8.15 -9.29 11.93
N VAL A 208 -8.82 -8.48 11.10
CA VAL A 208 -10.26 -8.22 11.20
C VAL A 208 -11.05 -9.51 11.02
N ASP A 209 -10.71 -10.29 10.00
CA ASP A 209 -11.41 -11.52 9.65
C ASP A 209 -11.18 -12.66 10.67
N SER A 210 -10.09 -12.59 11.46
CA SER A 210 -9.77 -13.61 12.47
C SER A 210 -10.37 -13.34 13.85
N THR A 211 -10.84 -12.11 14.11
CA THR A 211 -11.29 -11.77 15.47
C THR A 211 -12.70 -11.21 15.54
N ARG A 212 -13.27 -10.72 14.42
CA ARG A 212 -14.48 -9.91 14.49
C ARG A 212 -15.78 -10.71 14.40
N ILE A 213 -16.70 -10.37 15.31
CA ILE A 213 -18.11 -10.82 15.30
C ILE A 213 -19.00 -9.58 15.37
N TYR A 214 -19.97 -9.49 14.48
CA TYR A 214 -20.99 -8.44 14.53
C TYR A 214 -22.28 -9.00 15.14
N SER A 215 -22.89 -8.23 16.05
CA SER A 215 -24.21 -8.51 16.62
C SER A 215 -25.02 -7.23 16.65
N HIS A 216 -26.31 -7.36 16.92
CA HIS A 216 -27.13 -6.17 17.19
C HIS A 216 -26.66 -5.46 18.46
N VAL A 217 -26.70 -4.12 18.48
CA VAL A 217 -26.19 -3.31 19.59
C VAL A 217 -26.87 -3.65 20.93
N ARG A 218 -28.18 -3.93 20.92
CA ARG A 218 -28.91 -4.31 22.16
C ARG A 218 -28.42 -5.64 22.70
N VAL A 219 -28.14 -6.61 21.83
CA VAL A 219 -27.56 -7.90 22.21
C VAL A 219 -26.16 -7.73 22.78
N ALA A 220 -25.33 -6.91 22.12
CA ALA A 220 -24.00 -6.60 22.60
C ALA A 220 -24.00 -5.90 23.98
N GLN A 221 -24.95 -5.00 24.23
CA GLN A 221 -25.13 -4.36 25.55
C GLN A 221 -25.38 -5.40 26.65
N THR A 222 -26.25 -6.35 26.39
CA THR A 222 -26.57 -7.42 27.34
C THR A 222 -25.37 -8.35 27.56
N LEU A 223 -24.71 -8.81 26.48
CA LEU A 223 -23.56 -9.71 26.55
C LEU A 223 -22.37 -9.08 27.26
N LEU A 224 -22.07 -7.84 26.95
CA LEU A 224 -20.92 -7.13 27.52
C LEU A 224 -21.25 -6.47 28.87
N ARG A 225 -22.51 -6.54 29.34
CA ARG A 225 -23.01 -5.86 30.54
C ARG A 225 -22.67 -4.34 30.54
N LYS A 226 -22.79 -3.71 29.38
CA LYS A 226 -22.49 -2.30 29.18
C LYS A 226 -23.79 -1.53 28.95
N PRO A 227 -24.15 -0.57 29.82
CA PRO A 227 -25.45 0.15 29.74
C PRO A 227 -25.46 1.20 28.60
N PHE A 228 -24.33 1.58 28.07
CA PHE A 228 -24.22 2.62 27.04
C PHE A 228 -24.31 2.05 25.61
N PRO A 229 -24.87 2.79 24.67
CA PRO A 229 -25.14 2.29 23.32
C PRO A 229 -23.89 2.26 22.42
N ALA A 230 -22.85 3.00 22.77
CA ALA A 230 -21.64 3.06 21.95
C ALA A 230 -20.37 3.22 22.81
N SER A 231 -19.32 2.51 22.47
CA SER A 231 -17.96 2.74 22.96
C SER A 231 -17.12 3.51 21.97
N MET A 232 -17.56 3.57 20.72
CA MET A 232 -16.95 4.34 19.65
C MET A 232 -17.99 4.74 18.60
N ILE A 233 -17.70 5.81 17.85
CA ILE A 233 -18.44 6.20 16.66
C ILE A 233 -17.48 6.08 15.47
N VAL A 234 -17.93 5.34 14.45
CA VAL A 234 -17.21 5.16 13.21
C VAL A 234 -17.73 6.18 12.20
N TYR A 235 -16.84 6.86 11.49
CA TYR A 235 -17.20 7.84 10.46
C TYR A 235 -16.71 7.41 9.09
N LYS A 236 -17.56 7.57 8.10
CA LYS A 236 -17.23 7.54 6.69
C LYS A 236 -17.06 8.97 6.21
N LEU A 237 -15.92 9.30 5.65
CA LEU A 237 -15.64 10.60 5.09
C LEU A 237 -15.79 10.57 3.56
N ARG A 238 -16.12 11.72 2.98
CA ARG A 238 -16.11 11.89 1.50
C ARG A 238 -14.70 11.88 0.96
N ASP A 239 -13.78 12.51 1.70
CA ASP A 239 -12.35 12.53 1.43
C ASP A 239 -11.60 11.94 2.64
N PRO A 240 -11.10 10.68 2.56
CA PRO A 240 -10.36 10.06 3.65
C PRO A 240 -9.05 10.78 4.01
N ASP A 241 -8.48 11.55 3.09
CA ASP A 241 -7.21 12.23 3.34
C ASP A 241 -7.37 13.42 4.30
N ARG A 242 -8.59 13.92 4.48
CA ARG A 242 -8.92 14.97 5.46
C ARG A 242 -9.15 14.44 6.88
N ALA A 243 -9.08 13.12 7.09
CA ALA A 243 -9.34 12.52 8.39
C ALA A 243 -8.47 13.08 9.53
N PRO A 244 -7.15 13.36 9.36
CA PRO A 244 -6.33 13.90 10.45
C PRO A 244 -6.79 15.29 10.91
N ALA A 245 -7.10 16.19 9.98
CA ALA A 245 -7.58 17.53 10.33
C ALA A 245 -8.94 17.49 11.02
N LEU A 246 -9.83 16.60 10.56
CA LEU A 246 -11.15 16.43 11.17
C LEU A 246 -11.06 15.74 12.54
N ALA A 247 -10.10 14.84 12.75
CA ALA A 247 -9.84 14.20 14.03
C ALA A 247 -9.48 15.24 15.10
N GLN A 248 -8.57 16.15 14.80
CA GLN A 248 -8.21 17.24 15.72
C GLN A 248 -9.38 18.16 16.04
N ALA A 249 -10.19 18.52 15.03
CA ALA A 249 -11.38 19.32 15.23
C ALA A 249 -12.41 18.62 16.12
N PHE A 250 -12.64 17.32 15.93
CA PHE A 250 -13.57 16.52 16.73
C PHE A 250 -13.07 16.29 18.15
N GLU A 251 -11.76 16.11 18.34
CA GLU A 251 -11.17 15.98 19.66
C GLU A 251 -11.37 17.25 20.49
N THR A 252 -11.21 18.42 19.87
CA THR A 252 -11.44 19.71 20.54
C THR A 252 -12.93 19.97 20.79
N LEU A 253 -13.80 19.60 19.83
CA LEU A 253 -15.22 19.90 19.92
C LEU A 253 -15.98 18.98 20.89
N PHE A 254 -15.67 17.68 20.86
CA PHE A 254 -16.42 16.67 21.62
C PHE A 254 -15.70 16.21 22.88
N GLU A 255 -14.48 16.66 23.12
CA GLU A 255 -13.62 16.23 24.25
C GLU A 255 -13.44 14.70 24.34
N HIS A 256 -13.49 14.01 23.21
CA HIS A 256 -13.32 12.57 23.05
C HIS A 256 -12.08 12.29 22.22
N GLU A 257 -11.40 11.17 22.49
CA GLU A 257 -10.25 10.73 21.69
C GLU A 257 -10.71 10.47 20.26
N SER A 258 -10.12 11.19 19.31
CA SER A 258 -10.42 11.09 17.90
C SER A 258 -9.18 10.61 17.14
N GLN A 259 -9.31 9.50 16.42
CA GLN A 259 -8.20 8.88 15.69
C GLN A 259 -8.53 8.79 14.20
N SER A 260 -7.66 9.34 13.37
CA SER A 260 -7.73 9.14 11.92
C SER A 260 -7.33 7.71 11.55
N TRP A 261 -7.68 7.26 10.34
CA TRP A 261 -7.21 5.98 9.83
C TRP A 261 -5.70 5.98 9.61
N GLN A 262 -5.10 7.13 9.28
CA GLN A 262 -3.66 7.29 9.13
C GLN A 262 -2.93 7.04 10.46
N ASP A 263 -3.44 7.59 11.57
CA ASP A 263 -2.84 7.38 12.89
C ASP A 263 -2.94 5.92 13.35
N ARG A 264 -4.08 5.27 13.05
CA ARG A 264 -4.29 3.85 13.40
C ARG A 264 -3.41 2.90 12.61
N GLU A 265 -3.15 3.21 11.36
CA GLU A 265 -2.43 2.36 10.42
C GLU A 265 -1.02 2.89 10.14
N GLU A 266 -0.50 3.79 10.97
CA GLU A 266 0.79 4.44 10.79
C GLU A 266 1.91 3.41 10.55
N ALA A 267 1.97 2.35 11.37
CA ALA A 267 2.98 1.31 11.23
C ALA A 267 2.89 0.57 9.88
N ASN A 268 1.67 0.27 9.42
CA ASN A 268 1.45 -0.39 8.13
C ASN A 268 1.78 0.55 6.97
N LEU A 269 1.41 1.83 7.07
CA LEU A 269 1.74 2.84 6.06
C LEU A 269 3.24 3.06 5.96
N GLN A 270 3.96 3.14 7.08
CA GLN A 270 5.42 3.23 7.11
C GLN A 270 6.08 1.97 6.51
N LEU A 271 5.53 0.78 6.78
CA LEU A 271 5.99 -0.46 6.17
C LEU A 271 5.87 -0.40 4.63
N PHE A 272 4.73 0.05 4.10
CA PHE A 272 4.54 0.19 2.64
C PHE A 272 5.49 1.21 2.02
N VAL A 273 5.73 2.35 2.70
CA VAL A 273 6.72 3.33 2.25
C VAL A 273 8.12 2.71 2.22
N THR A 274 8.52 1.99 3.26
CA THR A 274 9.83 1.33 3.35
C THR A 274 10.00 0.26 2.26
N LEU A 275 8.98 -0.58 2.04
CA LEU A 275 8.99 -1.59 0.98
C LEU A 275 9.10 -0.93 -0.41
N ARG A 276 8.37 0.16 -0.64
CA ARG A 276 8.42 0.91 -1.89
C ARG A 276 9.80 1.53 -2.13
N MET A 277 10.42 2.11 -1.10
CA MET A 277 11.77 2.67 -1.17
C MET A 277 12.81 1.58 -1.43
N SER A 278 12.75 0.47 -0.70
CA SER A 278 13.64 -0.68 -0.90
C SER A 278 13.54 -1.25 -2.31
N ALA A 279 12.32 -1.44 -2.81
CA ALA A 279 12.07 -1.89 -4.18
C ALA A 279 12.63 -0.89 -5.20
N ALA A 280 12.42 0.42 -5.01
CA ALA A 280 12.93 1.46 -5.89
C ALA A 280 14.46 1.46 -5.93
N ILE A 281 15.14 1.32 -4.79
CA ILE A 281 16.60 1.23 -4.70
C ILE A 281 17.09 -0.01 -5.44
N THR A 282 16.53 -1.19 -5.16
CA THR A 282 16.93 -2.45 -5.79
C THR A 282 16.82 -2.38 -7.30
N VAL A 283 15.70 -1.88 -7.81
CA VAL A 283 15.49 -1.80 -9.26
C VAL A 283 16.35 -0.70 -9.89
N SER A 284 16.61 0.40 -9.19
CA SER A 284 17.56 1.41 -9.66
C SER A 284 18.97 0.84 -9.82
N LEU A 285 19.41 -0.04 -8.92
CA LEU A 285 20.68 -0.76 -9.06
C LEU A 285 20.69 -1.69 -10.29
N ILE A 286 19.57 -2.36 -10.60
CA ILE A 286 19.46 -3.19 -11.81
C ILE A 286 19.57 -2.33 -13.07
N ILE A 287 18.91 -1.18 -13.11
CA ILE A 287 19.02 -0.23 -14.24
C ILE A 287 20.45 0.30 -14.37
N LEU A 288 21.12 0.57 -13.27
CA LEU A 288 22.51 1.01 -13.26
C LEU A 288 23.46 -0.09 -13.78
N LEU A 289 23.21 -1.34 -13.40
CA LEU A 289 23.95 -2.50 -13.94
C LEU A 289 23.73 -2.67 -15.45
N ALA A 290 22.51 -2.46 -15.95
CA ALA A 290 22.24 -2.41 -17.39
C ALA A 290 23.02 -1.29 -18.08
N GLY A 291 23.16 -0.11 -17.42
CA GLY A 291 24.02 0.98 -17.87
C GLY A 291 25.48 0.57 -18.03
N PHE A 292 26.00 -0.25 -17.12
CA PHE A 292 27.36 -0.81 -17.25
C PHE A 292 27.52 -1.67 -18.51
N GLY A 293 26.51 -2.44 -18.88
CA GLY A 293 26.48 -3.18 -20.14
C GLY A 293 26.58 -2.25 -21.34
N ILE A 294 25.84 -1.13 -21.33
CA ILE A 294 25.90 -0.12 -22.40
C ILE A 294 27.29 0.53 -22.47
N PHE A 295 27.84 0.92 -21.31
CA PHE A 295 29.18 1.47 -21.20
C PHE A 295 30.21 0.55 -21.87
N ASN A 296 30.16 -0.74 -21.58
CA ASN A 296 31.07 -1.74 -22.17
C ASN A 296 30.92 -1.85 -23.68
N VAL A 297 29.68 -1.91 -24.16
CA VAL A 297 29.36 -2.00 -25.59
C VAL A 297 29.81 -0.75 -26.35
N LEU A 298 29.54 0.44 -25.81
CA LEU A 298 29.97 1.71 -26.41
C LEU A 298 31.49 1.84 -26.39
N THR A 299 32.19 1.45 -25.33
CA THR A 299 33.64 1.46 -25.25
C THR A 299 34.25 0.56 -26.32
N MET A 300 33.74 -0.64 -26.47
CA MET A 300 34.20 -1.56 -27.54
C MET A 300 33.84 -1.04 -28.93
N SER A 301 32.71 -0.35 -29.08
CA SER A 301 32.35 0.32 -30.34
C SER A 301 33.35 1.42 -30.70
N VAL A 302 33.73 2.25 -29.73
CA VAL A 302 34.77 3.28 -29.92
C VAL A 302 36.10 2.66 -30.34
N LEU A 303 36.56 1.64 -29.60
CA LEU A 303 37.84 0.97 -29.89
C LEU A 303 37.86 0.34 -31.29
N SER A 304 36.78 -0.28 -31.71
CA SER A 304 36.70 -0.90 -33.06
C SER A 304 36.59 0.12 -34.20
N LYS A 305 36.20 1.35 -33.91
CA LYS A 305 35.98 2.42 -34.90
C LYS A 305 37.04 3.51 -34.86
N ILE A 306 38.17 3.28 -34.17
CA ILE A 306 39.23 4.28 -34.01
C ILE A 306 39.72 4.84 -35.34
N LYS A 307 39.93 3.99 -36.37
CA LYS A 307 40.36 4.42 -37.68
C LYS A 307 39.34 5.31 -38.38
N GLU A 308 38.06 4.96 -38.31
CA GLU A 308 36.96 5.75 -38.89
C GLU A 308 36.82 7.10 -38.19
N ILE A 309 36.97 7.13 -36.83
CA ILE A 309 36.98 8.35 -36.05
C ILE A 309 38.14 9.27 -36.42
N ALA A 310 39.35 8.70 -36.66
CA ALA A 310 40.51 9.47 -37.08
C ALA A 310 40.30 10.10 -38.46
N ILE A 311 39.70 9.38 -39.42
CA ILE A 311 39.33 9.90 -40.73
C ILE A 311 38.31 11.04 -40.63
N LEU A 312 37.24 10.87 -39.83
CA LEU A 312 36.25 11.94 -39.61
C LEU A 312 36.91 13.20 -39.03
N ARG A 313 37.83 13.03 -38.09
CA ARG A 313 38.56 14.18 -37.49
C ARG A 313 39.49 14.85 -38.49
N SER A 314 40.16 14.12 -39.39
CA SER A 314 40.97 14.69 -40.45
C SER A 314 40.15 15.45 -41.49
N MET A 315 38.85 15.07 -41.65
CA MET A 315 37.89 15.78 -42.51
C MET A 315 37.28 17.04 -41.82
N GLY A 316 37.76 17.43 -40.61
CA GLY A 316 37.33 18.64 -39.95
C GLY A 316 36.24 18.52 -38.90
N TYR A 317 35.75 17.29 -38.56
CA TYR A 317 34.79 17.09 -37.45
C TYR A 317 35.41 17.45 -36.12
N ARG A 318 34.68 18.27 -35.33
CA ARG A 318 35.09 18.69 -33.99
C ARG A 318 34.95 17.55 -33.00
N SER A 319 35.72 17.59 -31.90
CA SER A 319 35.59 16.61 -30.80
C SER A 319 34.18 16.50 -30.26
N ARG A 320 33.42 17.64 -30.24
CA ARG A 320 32.00 17.66 -29.83
C ARG A 320 31.10 16.86 -30.78
N ASP A 321 31.38 16.87 -32.08
CA ASP A 321 30.60 16.15 -33.06
C ASP A 321 30.79 14.64 -32.90
N ILE A 322 32.00 14.20 -32.61
CA ILE A 322 32.31 12.79 -32.32
C ILE A 322 31.63 12.34 -31.04
N SER A 323 31.70 13.14 -29.94
CA SER A 323 30.95 12.83 -28.71
C SER A 323 29.48 12.73 -28.95
N SER A 324 28.88 13.64 -29.75
CA SER A 324 27.47 13.66 -30.05
C SER A 324 27.01 12.39 -30.79
N ILE A 325 27.81 11.79 -31.67
CA ILE A 325 27.49 10.54 -32.36
C ILE A 325 27.26 9.42 -31.35
N PHE A 326 28.16 9.26 -30.35
CA PHE A 326 28.03 8.20 -29.34
C PHE A 326 26.93 8.49 -28.34
N LEU A 327 26.68 9.76 -27.98
CA LEU A 327 25.53 10.17 -27.15
C LEU A 327 24.21 9.90 -27.86
N TRP A 328 24.12 10.15 -29.18
CA TRP A 328 22.95 9.77 -29.98
C TRP A 328 22.72 8.26 -30.02
N GLN A 329 23.81 7.45 -30.10
CA GLN A 329 23.68 5.99 -29.98
C GLN A 329 23.10 5.57 -28.64
N GLY A 330 23.62 6.11 -27.54
CA GLY A 330 23.06 5.87 -26.19
C GLY A 330 21.61 6.32 -26.09
N GLY A 331 21.30 7.51 -26.59
CA GLY A 331 19.95 8.06 -26.60
C GLY A 331 18.95 7.18 -27.36
N MET A 332 19.34 6.65 -28.54
CA MET A 332 18.48 5.72 -29.28
C MET A 332 18.26 4.39 -28.52
N ILE A 333 19.30 3.86 -27.86
CA ILE A 333 19.13 2.69 -26.98
C ILE A 333 18.19 2.99 -25.83
N ALA A 334 18.34 4.15 -25.19
CA ALA A 334 17.48 4.57 -24.09
C ALA A 334 16.02 4.69 -24.50
N VAL A 335 15.74 5.39 -25.61
CA VAL A 335 14.37 5.61 -26.10
C VAL A 335 13.74 4.31 -26.57
N ALA A 336 14.44 3.54 -27.43
CA ALA A 336 13.92 2.27 -27.91
C ALA A 336 13.76 1.25 -26.77
N GLY A 337 14.76 1.17 -25.87
CA GLY A 337 14.72 0.29 -24.71
C GLY A 337 13.62 0.64 -23.71
N SER A 338 13.39 1.92 -23.45
CA SER A 338 12.30 2.35 -22.55
C SER A 338 10.92 2.12 -23.19
N LEU A 339 10.72 2.39 -24.47
CA LEU A 339 9.45 2.12 -25.14
C LEU A 339 9.10 0.62 -25.16
N ILE A 340 10.05 -0.21 -25.56
CA ILE A 340 9.87 -1.67 -25.55
C ILE A 340 9.73 -2.16 -24.11
N GLY A 341 10.52 -1.60 -23.17
CA GLY A 341 10.45 -1.91 -21.75
C GLY A 341 9.10 -1.55 -21.12
N CYS A 342 8.48 -0.45 -21.52
CA CYS A 342 7.11 -0.10 -21.10
C CYS A 342 6.08 -1.11 -21.60
N LEU A 343 6.18 -1.56 -22.85
CA LEU A 343 5.28 -2.57 -23.40
C LEU A 343 5.47 -3.93 -22.69
N VAL A 344 6.72 -4.37 -22.53
CA VAL A 344 7.04 -5.61 -21.82
C VAL A 344 6.65 -5.52 -20.35
N GLY A 345 6.87 -4.37 -19.69
CA GLY A 345 6.47 -4.12 -18.32
C GLY A 345 4.95 -4.17 -18.14
N ALA A 346 4.19 -3.59 -19.09
CA ALA A 346 2.74 -3.69 -19.10
C ALA A 346 2.26 -5.14 -19.26
N LEU A 347 2.87 -5.89 -20.18
CA LEU A 347 2.55 -7.31 -20.40
C LEU A 347 2.88 -8.16 -19.17
N PHE A 348 4.04 -7.93 -18.55
CA PHE A 348 4.40 -8.61 -17.29
C PHE A 348 3.43 -8.29 -16.17
N THR A 349 3.08 -7.02 -15.98
CA THR A 349 2.11 -6.59 -14.97
C THR A 349 0.74 -7.22 -15.23
N TRP A 350 0.31 -7.28 -16.47
CA TRP A 350 -0.91 -7.97 -16.87
C TRP A 350 -0.85 -9.48 -16.59
N GLY A 351 0.23 -10.14 -16.94
CA GLY A 351 0.44 -11.56 -16.65
C GLY A 351 0.40 -11.86 -15.15
N VAL A 352 1.11 -11.05 -14.35
CA VAL A 352 1.14 -11.17 -12.89
C VAL A 352 -0.24 -10.95 -12.28
N SER A 353 -1.03 -10.01 -12.79
CA SER A 353 -2.40 -9.75 -12.29
C SER A 353 -3.35 -10.95 -12.42
N HIS A 354 -3.05 -11.92 -13.28
CA HIS A 354 -3.85 -13.13 -13.47
C HIS A 354 -3.37 -14.33 -12.64
N ILE A 355 -2.22 -14.21 -11.96
CA ILE A 355 -1.71 -15.31 -11.13
C ILE A 355 -2.58 -15.40 -9.86
N PRO A 356 -3.29 -16.53 -9.63
CA PRO A 356 -4.06 -16.70 -8.42
C PRO A 356 -3.13 -16.88 -7.23
N ILE A 357 -3.26 -16.02 -6.24
CA ILE A 357 -2.51 -16.12 -5.00
C ILE A 357 -3.48 -16.25 -3.84
N ARG A 358 -3.24 -17.27 -3.03
CA ARG A 358 -3.88 -17.41 -1.73
C ARG A 358 -2.91 -16.95 -0.65
N VAL A 359 -2.77 -15.64 -0.48
CA VAL A 359 -1.96 -15.11 0.62
C VAL A 359 -2.76 -15.27 1.92
N ARG A 360 -2.43 -16.29 2.69
CA ARG A 360 -2.94 -16.44 4.05
C ARG A 360 -2.13 -15.51 4.95
N GLY A 361 -2.62 -14.32 5.23
CA GLY A 361 -1.89 -13.37 6.06
C GLY A 361 -2.62 -12.05 6.25
N LEU A 362 -1.92 -10.97 5.97
CA LEU A 362 -2.38 -9.60 6.20
C LEU A 362 -3.54 -9.19 5.27
N ILE A 363 -3.53 -9.68 4.02
CA ILE A 363 -4.49 -9.29 2.98
C ILE A 363 -5.01 -10.54 2.26
N TYR A 364 -6.32 -10.60 2.04
CA TYR A 364 -6.94 -11.60 1.16
C TYR A 364 -7.06 -11.04 -0.24
N ALA A 365 -6.37 -11.68 -1.19
CA ALA A 365 -6.53 -11.40 -2.60
C ALA A 365 -6.62 -12.72 -3.37
N ASN A 366 -7.56 -12.82 -4.29
CA ASN A 366 -7.68 -13.98 -5.18
C ASN A 366 -6.62 -13.95 -6.30
N HIS A 367 -6.11 -12.76 -6.62
CA HIS A 367 -5.11 -12.50 -7.66
C HIS A 367 -4.11 -11.47 -7.14
N PHE A 368 -2.95 -11.39 -7.77
CA PHE A 368 -2.00 -10.32 -7.48
C PHE A 368 -2.62 -8.94 -7.69
N LEU A 369 -2.53 -8.12 -6.65
CA LEU A 369 -3.02 -6.76 -6.66
C LEU A 369 -2.03 -5.87 -7.40
N VAL A 370 -2.44 -5.31 -8.53
CA VAL A 370 -1.64 -4.40 -9.33
C VAL A 370 -2.41 -3.10 -9.58
N THR A 371 -1.69 -1.99 -9.61
CA THR A 371 -2.26 -0.69 -9.94
C THR A 371 -1.70 -0.20 -11.27
N TRP A 372 -2.59 0.19 -12.17
CA TRP A 372 -2.24 0.77 -13.46
C TRP A 372 -2.12 2.28 -13.31
N ASP A 373 -0.91 2.78 -12.98
CA ASP A 373 -0.62 4.21 -12.87
C ASP A 373 0.41 4.60 -13.94
N TRP A 374 0.06 5.56 -14.81
CA TRP A 374 0.94 6.09 -15.85
C TRP A 374 2.25 6.68 -15.29
N ARG A 375 2.25 7.12 -14.02
CA ARG A 375 3.43 7.66 -13.34
C ARG A 375 4.57 6.65 -13.27
N HIS A 376 4.28 5.36 -13.14
CA HIS A 376 5.32 4.31 -13.12
C HIS A 376 6.08 4.25 -14.44
N TYR A 377 5.38 4.40 -15.55
CA TYR A 377 5.96 4.38 -16.90
C TYR A 377 6.86 5.61 -17.12
N VAL A 378 6.41 6.77 -16.70
CA VAL A 378 7.19 8.01 -16.81
C VAL A 378 8.47 7.93 -15.97
N TRP A 379 8.35 7.54 -14.69
CA TRP A 379 9.52 7.44 -13.81
C TRP A 379 10.52 6.38 -14.29
N ALA A 380 10.05 5.21 -14.76
CA ALA A 380 10.89 4.18 -15.33
C ALA A 380 11.68 4.68 -16.56
N THR A 381 10.98 5.40 -17.45
CA THR A 381 11.59 5.98 -18.68
C THR A 381 12.63 7.05 -18.32
N VAL A 382 12.32 7.95 -17.41
CA VAL A 382 13.24 9.00 -16.96
C VAL A 382 14.49 8.40 -16.33
N LEU A 383 14.35 7.44 -15.44
CA LEU A 383 15.46 6.74 -14.80
C LEU A 383 16.34 6.01 -15.84
N ALA A 384 15.73 5.32 -16.79
CA ALA A 384 16.45 4.62 -17.85
C ALA A 384 17.24 5.60 -18.73
N ILE A 385 16.64 6.72 -19.13
CA ILE A 385 17.31 7.75 -19.94
C ILE A 385 18.51 8.33 -19.18
N ILE A 386 18.34 8.67 -17.91
CA ILE A 386 19.41 9.21 -17.06
C ILE A 386 20.56 8.19 -16.93
N ALA A 387 20.25 6.93 -16.63
CA ALA A 387 21.26 5.89 -16.45
C ALA A 387 22.05 5.65 -17.74
N VAL A 388 21.36 5.55 -18.89
CA VAL A 388 22.01 5.37 -20.18
C VAL A 388 22.82 6.57 -20.59
N PHE A 389 22.36 7.79 -20.32
CA PHE A 389 23.10 9.01 -20.61
C PHE A 389 24.40 9.08 -19.82
N ILE A 390 24.35 8.77 -18.52
CA ILE A 390 25.56 8.70 -17.66
C ILE A 390 26.51 7.63 -18.18
N ALA A 391 26.00 6.43 -18.51
CA ALA A 391 26.81 5.33 -19.01
C ALA A 391 27.47 5.64 -20.37
N SER A 392 26.81 6.41 -21.22
CA SER A 392 27.28 6.78 -22.56
C SER A 392 28.28 7.95 -22.54
N TYR A 393 28.22 8.78 -21.49
CA TYR A 393 29.04 10.01 -21.44
C TYR A 393 30.54 9.75 -21.44
N VAL A 394 31.01 8.80 -20.62
CA VAL A 394 32.45 8.51 -20.49
C VAL A 394 33.05 7.94 -21.78
N PRO A 395 32.48 6.91 -22.45
CA PRO A 395 32.95 6.41 -23.75
C PRO A 395 32.92 7.50 -24.84
N ALA A 396 31.86 8.30 -24.87
CA ALA A 396 31.72 9.39 -25.84
C ALA A 396 32.85 10.43 -25.69
N ARG A 397 33.17 10.81 -24.43
CA ARG A 397 34.28 11.74 -24.17
C ARG A 397 35.63 11.16 -24.52
N ARG A 398 35.88 9.87 -24.23
CA ARG A 398 37.13 9.19 -24.64
C ARG A 398 37.28 9.15 -26.15
N ALA A 399 36.21 8.85 -26.88
CA ALA A 399 36.21 8.88 -28.36
C ALA A 399 36.60 10.25 -28.92
N ALA A 400 36.13 11.32 -28.28
CA ALA A 400 36.41 12.70 -28.70
C ALA A 400 37.87 13.15 -28.48
N GLN A 401 38.58 12.54 -27.55
CA GLN A 401 39.94 12.89 -27.17
C GLN A 401 41.00 12.14 -27.98
N LEU A 402 40.64 11.19 -28.84
CA LEU A 402 41.57 10.45 -29.69
C LEU A 402 42.29 11.38 -30.67
N ALA A 403 43.64 11.39 -30.61
CA ALA A 403 44.46 12.18 -31.50
C ALA A 403 44.62 11.52 -32.87
N PRO A 404 44.30 12.17 -34.01
CA PRO A 404 44.34 11.57 -35.33
C PRO A 404 45.71 11.05 -35.74
N VAL A 405 46.77 11.79 -35.38
CA VAL A 405 48.16 11.49 -35.79
C VAL A 405 48.75 10.27 -35.09
N ALA A 406 48.41 10.04 -33.81
CA ALA A 406 48.89 8.88 -33.04
C ALA A 406 48.27 7.55 -33.52
N THR A 407 47.02 7.59 -33.94
CA THR A 407 46.28 6.40 -34.41
C THR A 407 46.62 5.98 -35.82
N LEU A 408 47.06 6.86 -36.71
CA LEU A 408 47.48 6.51 -38.07
C LEU A 408 48.95 6.04 -38.12
N ARG A 409 49.82 6.47 -37.18
CA ARG A 409 51.20 6.01 -37.03
C ARG A 409 51.35 4.66 -36.28
N GLY A 410 50.40 4.28 -35.42
CA GLY A 410 50.51 3.06 -34.60
C GLY A 410 50.08 1.75 -35.25
N SER A 411 49.91 1.71 -36.57
CA SER A 411 49.55 0.46 -37.28
C SER A 411 50.76 -0.27 -37.90
N SER A 412 51.97 0.03 -37.46
CA SER A 412 53.20 -0.64 -37.89
C SER A 412 54.06 -1.09 -36.71
N ALA A 413 53.43 -1.96 -35.86
CA ALA A 413 54.13 -2.83 -34.93
C ALA A 413 53.24 -4.02 -34.62
#